data_41bb6733dbe5a12e7056f6dcf479c241
#
_entry.id   41bb6733dbe5a12e7056f6dcf479c241
#
_cell.length_a   1.000
_cell.length_b   1.000
_cell.length_c   1.000
_cell.angle_alpha   90.00
_cell.angle_beta   90.00
_cell.angle_gamma   90.00
#
_symmetry.space_group_name_H-M   'P 1'
#
loop_
_entity.id
_entity.type
_entity.pdbx_description
1 polymer ?
#
loop_
_entity_poly.entity_id
_entity_poly.type
_entity_poly.pdbx_seq_one_letter_code
_entity_poly.pdbx_strand_id
1 'polypeptide(L)'
;ALIKAAHLERELHRFSIVVNMETIAMEAQKHFEKFRDIAMRFLDVELTFLGHVPNSQRMRRAVSERKPVLLSTTNRQSSEFMAFHDISQRLLAAPMNKCGGIRFFGGAPSTERKE
;
A
#
# COMPACT_ATOMS: atom_id res chain seq x y z
N ALA A 1 6.59 -11.86 -7.03
CA ALA A 1 6.87 -11.78 -8.46
C ALA A 1 6.80 -10.36 -8.99
N LEU A 2 5.75 -9.62 -8.64
CA LEU A 2 5.60 -8.23 -9.11
C LEU A 2 6.71 -7.32 -8.59
N ILE A 3 7.08 -7.47 -7.32
CA ILE A 3 8.13 -6.66 -6.72
C ILE A 3 9.46 -6.94 -7.40
N LYS A 4 9.76 -8.22 -7.65
CA LYS A 4 10.99 -8.60 -8.31
C LYS A 4 11.05 -8.01 -9.72
N ALA A 5 9.96 -8.09 -10.47
CA ALA A 5 9.90 -7.53 -11.81
C ALA A 5 10.10 -6.01 -11.79
N ALA A 6 9.41 -5.31 -10.89
CA ALA A 6 9.54 -3.86 -10.79
C ALA A 6 10.96 -3.46 -10.37
N HIS A 7 11.56 -4.20 -9.44
CA HIS A 7 12.92 -3.92 -9.00
C HIS A 7 13.93 -4.11 -10.11
N LEU A 8 13.82 -5.22 -10.85
CA LEU A 8 14.79 -5.52 -11.90
C LEU A 8 14.59 -4.68 -13.16
N GLU A 9 13.35 -4.42 -13.53
CA GLU A 9 13.07 -3.74 -14.79
C GLU A 9 13.00 -2.23 -14.65
N ARG A 10 12.58 -1.72 -13.48
CA ARG A 10 12.36 -0.30 -13.29
C ARG A 10 13.23 0.33 -12.23
N GLU A 11 14.13 -0.46 -11.66
CA GLU A 11 15.06 0.00 -10.64
C GLU A 11 14.37 0.60 -9.43
N LEU A 12 13.20 0.10 -9.09
CA LEU A 12 12.49 0.53 -7.90
C LEU A 12 13.01 -0.23 -6.69
N HIS A 13 13.31 0.49 -5.62
CA HIS A 13 13.89 -0.11 -4.42
C HIS A 13 12.94 -0.04 -3.22
N ARG A 14 11.92 0.76 -3.28
CA ARG A 14 11.00 0.97 -2.17
C ARG A 14 9.58 0.71 -2.60
N PHE A 15 8.86 -0.03 -1.78
CA PHE A 15 7.48 -0.39 -2.05
C PHE A 15 6.65 -0.19 -0.81
N SER A 16 5.43 0.27 -0.99
CA SER A 16 4.47 0.42 0.10
C SER A 16 3.50 -0.75 0.04
N ILE A 17 3.23 -1.33 1.20
CA ILE A 17 2.48 -2.57 1.31
C ILE A 17 1.23 -2.35 2.14
N VAL A 18 0.09 -2.82 1.64
CA VAL A 18 -1.17 -2.88 2.36
C VAL A 18 -1.54 -4.35 2.50
N VAL A 19 -1.86 -4.77 3.72
CA VAL A 19 -2.33 -6.13 3.96
C VAL A 19 -3.84 -6.12 3.81
N ASN A 20 -4.35 -6.86 2.85
CA ASN A 20 -5.77 -6.90 2.54
C ASN A 20 -6.46 -8.04 3.28
N MET A 21 -7.75 -7.86 3.55
CA MET A 21 -8.60 -8.91 4.13
C MET A 21 -8.11 -9.40 5.49
N GLU A 22 -7.60 -8.48 6.30
CA GLU A 22 -7.14 -8.79 7.64
C GLU A 22 -7.72 -7.80 8.63
N THR A 23 -8.56 -8.27 9.55
CA THR A 23 -9.23 -7.42 10.52
C THR A 23 -8.35 -7.11 11.72
N ILE A 24 -7.46 -8.02 12.09
CA ILE A 24 -6.66 -7.89 13.30
C ILE A 24 -5.35 -7.21 12.99
N ALA A 25 -5.14 -6.03 13.58
CA ALA A 25 -3.96 -5.22 13.29
C ALA A 25 -2.65 -5.95 13.60
N MET A 26 -2.59 -6.68 14.71
CA MET A 26 -1.38 -7.42 15.07
C MET A 26 -1.05 -8.52 14.07
N GLU A 27 -2.07 -9.19 13.55
CA GLU A 27 -1.88 -10.24 12.54
C GLU A 27 -1.40 -9.64 11.22
N ALA A 28 -1.96 -8.48 10.85
CA ALA A 28 -1.50 -7.77 9.66
C ALA A 28 -0.03 -7.39 9.77
N GLN A 29 0.38 -6.91 10.93
CA GLN A 29 1.77 -6.55 11.20
C GLN A 29 2.68 -7.77 11.06
N LYS A 30 2.27 -8.92 11.60
CA LYS A 30 3.06 -10.14 11.50
C LYS A 30 3.21 -10.60 10.06
N HIS A 31 2.13 -10.56 9.28
CA HIS A 31 2.19 -10.92 7.87
C HIS A 31 3.13 -10.01 7.11
N PHE A 32 3.06 -8.71 7.39
CA PHE A 32 3.95 -7.76 6.76
C PHE A 32 5.40 -8.05 7.11
N GLU A 33 5.70 -8.29 8.39
CA GLU A 33 7.07 -8.51 8.83
C GLU A 33 7.69 -9.75 8.18
N LYS A 34 6.91 -10.83 8.06
CA LYS A 34 7.39 -12.03 7.37
C LYS A 34 7.69 -11.73 5.90
N PHE A 35 6.80 -11.03 5.25
CA PHE A 35 6.98 -10.67 3.85
C PHE A 35 8.18 -9.76 3.66
N ARG A 36 8.32 -8.77 4.55
CA ARG A 36 9.46 -7.85 4.51
C ARG A 36 10.78 -8.59 4.65
N ASP A 37 10.86 -9.51 5.61
CA ASP A 37 12.11 -10.24 5.84
C ASP A 37 12.50 -11.05 4.62
N ILE A 38 11.54 -11.69 3.97
CA ILE A 38 11.78 -12.46 2.76
C ILE A 38 12.22 -11.54 1.62
N ALA A 39 11.51 -10.44 1.44
CA ALA A 39 11.82 -9.52 0.36
C ALA A 39 13.19 -8.88 0.52
N MET A 40 13.54 -8.48 1.73
CA MET A 40 14.86 -7.90 2.00
C MET A 40 15.97 -8.91 1.77
N ARG A 41 15.72 -10.17 2.14
CA ARG A 41 16.75 -11.22 2.01
C ARG A 41 17.00 -11.60 0.56
N PHE A 42 15.95 -11.70 -0.24
CA PHE A 42 16.07 -12.25 -1.59
C PHE A 42 16.02 -11.20 -2.69
N LEU A 43 15.48 -10.02 -2.42
CA LEU A 43 15.30 -9.02 -3.46
C LEU A 43 16.01 -7.69 -3.18
N ASP A 44 16.52 -7.52 -1.97
CA ASP A 44 17.23 -6.29 -1.57
C ASP A 44 16.35 -5.05 -1.82
N VAL A 45 15.12 -5.09 -1.37
CA VAL A 45 14.19 -3.97 -1.48
C VAL A 45 13.70 -3.57 -0.09
N GLU A 46 13.26 -2.32 0.03
CA GLU A 46 12.70 -1.79 1.27
C GLU A 46 11.18 -1.77 1.17
N LEU A 47 10.52 -2.27 2.19
CA LEU A 47 9.07 -2.28 2.25
C LEU A 47 8.59 -1.40 3.40
N THR A 48 7.57 -0.61 3.12
CA THR A 48 6.92 0.25 4.11
C THR A 48 5.50 -0.26 4.35
N PHE A 49 5.15 -0.47 5.61
CA PHE A 49 3.80 -0.93 5.96
C PHE A 49 2.86 0.27 6.05
N LEU A 50 1.84 0.30 5.21
CA LEU A 50 0.86 1.38 5.22
C LEU A 50 -0.35 1.07 6.09
N GLY A 51 -0.65 -0.19 6.31
CA GLY A 51 -1.80 -0.57 7.10
C GLY A 51 -2.49 -1.80 6.55
N HIS A 52 -3.70 -2.03 7.04
CA HIS A 52 -4.47 -3.19 6.60
C HIS A 52 -5.90 -2.79 6.29
N VAL A 53 -6.53 -3.56 5.40
CA VAL A 53 -7.94 -3.40 5.07
C VAL A 53 -8.70 -4.50 5.76
N PRO A 54 -9.74 -4.18 6.54
CA PRO A 54 -10.46 -5.20 7.31
C PRO A 54 -11.24 -6.17 6.41
N ASN A 55 -11.34 -7.40 6.88
CA ASN A 55 -12.17 -8.40 6.23
C ASN A 55 -13.55 -8.33 6.86
N SER A 56 -14.40 -7.44 6.35
CA SER A 56 -15.70 -7.17 6.92
C SER A 56 -16.80 -7.47 5.92
N GLN A 57 -18.01 -7.64 6.45
CA GLN A 57 -19.18 -7.87 5.60
C GLN A 57 -19.43 -6.66 4.70
N ARG A 58 -19.20 -5.45 5.21
CA ARG A 58 -19.37 -4.23 4.42
C ARG A 58 -18.41 -4.19 3.24
N MET A 59 -17.16 -4.61 3.45
CA MET A 59 -16.19 -4.69 2.38
C MET A 59 -16.60 -5.73 1.33
N ARG A 60 -17.05 -6.90 1.78
CA ARG A 60 -17.49 -7.95 0.86
C ARG A 60 -18.71 -7.51 0.06
N ARG A 61 -19.64 -6.78 0.70
CA ARG A 61 -20.81 -6.24 0.00
C ARG A 61 -20.40 -5.22 -1.04
N ALA A 62 -19.45 -4.35 -0.71
CA ALA A 62 -18.97 -3.34 -1.65
C ALA A 62 -18.39 -3.98 -2.90
N VAL A 63 -17.59 -5.03 -2.75
CA VAL A 63 -17.03 -5.75 -3.88
C VAL A 63 -18.17 -6.39 -4.70
N SER A 64 -19.11 -7.01 -4.04
CA SER A 64 -20.22 -7.68 -4.69
C SER A 64 -21.10 -6.69 -5.49
N GLU A 65 -21.31 -5.50 -4.96
CA GLU A 65 -22.11 -4.47 -5.60
C GLU A 65 -21.29 -3.61 -6.56
N ARG A 66 -20.01 -3.85 -6.64
CA ARG A 66 -19.08 -3.10 -7.50
C ARG A 66 -19.09 -1.60 -7.21
N LYS A 67 -19.12 -1.26 -5.91
CA LYS A 67 -19.10 0.11 -5.44
C LYS A 67 -17.99 0.28 -4.41
N PRO A 68 -17.22 1.37 -4.47
CA PRO A 68 -16.23 1.62 -3.43
C PRO A 68 -16.89 1.72 -2.06
N VAL A 69 -16.32 1.09 -1.06
CA VAL A 69 -16.92 1.02 0.27
C VAL A 69 -17.12 2.42 0.87
N LEU A 70 -16.24 3.35 0.58
CA LEU A 70 -16.33 4.70 1.14
C LEU A 70 -17.48 5.51 0.56
N LEU A 71 -18.02 5.10 -0.58
CA LEU A 71 -19.20 5.75 -1.15
C LEU A 71 -20.49 5.26 -0.50
N SER A 72 -20.46 4.10 0.13
CA SER A 72 -21.65 3.51 0.74
C SER A 72 -21.70 3.72 2.24
N THR A 73 -20.72 4.37 2.84
CA THR A 73 -20.73 4.67 4.27
C THR A 73 -20.49 6.15 4.51
N THR A 74 -21.27 6.71 5.41
CA THR A 74 -21.09 8.09 5.86
C THR A 74 -20.44 8.13 7.25
N ASN A 75 -20.26 6.99 7.88
CA ASN A 75 -19.73 6.92 9.24
C ASN A 75 -18.22 6.94 9.20
N ARG A 76 -17.64 8.08 9.56
CA ARG A 76 -16.19 8.27 9.58
C ARG A 76 -15.48 7.49 10.68
N GLN A 77 -16.24 6.89 11.60
CA GLN A 77 -15.68 6.05 12.65
C GLN A 77 -15.78 4.58 12.33
N SER A 78 -16.27 4.23 11.15
CA SER A 78 -16.29 2.81 10.74
C SER A 78 -14.88 2.31 10.55
N SER A 79 -14.68 1.01 10.75
CA SER A 79 -13.35 0.42 10.60
C SER A 79 -12.83 0.58 9.18
N GLU A 80 -13.73 0.52 8.20
CA GLU A 80 -13.34 0.69 6.79
C GLU A 80 -12.83 2.11 6.53
N PHE A 81 -13.55 3.12 7.01
CA PHE A 81 -13.13 4.49 6.80
C PHE A 81 -11.80 4.75 7.49
N MET A 82 -11.65 4.32 8.74
CA MET A 82 -10.43 4.54 9.50
C MET A 82 -9.25 3.85 8.84
N ALA A 83 -9.46 2.64 8.32
CA ALA A 83 -8.39 1.90 7.65
C ALA A 83 -7.87 2.67 6.42
N PHE A 84 -8.77 3.12 5.56
CA PHE A 84 -8.35 3.86 4.37
C PHE A 84 -7.78 5.23 4.71
N HIS A 85 -8.31 5.87 5.73
CA HIS A 85 -7.76 7.15 6.19
C HIS A 85 -6.32 6.97 6.67
N ASP A 86 -6.07 5.98 7.51
CA ASP A 86 -4.72 5.72 8.03
C ASP A 86 -3.75 5.36 6.92
N ILE A 87 -4.19 4.53 5.97
CA ILE A 87 -3.37 4.16 4.81
C ILE A 87 -3.02 5.41 4.01
N SER A 88 -3.98 6.29 3.78
CA SER A 88 -3.74 7.54 3.05
C SER A 88 -2.69 8.42 3.72
N GLN A 89 -2.81 8.58 5.04
CA GLN A 89 -1.86 9.39 5.79
C GLN A 89 -0.46 8.81 5.71
N ARG A 90 -0.33 7.50 5.87
CA ARG A 90 0.97 6.85 5.81
C ARG A 90 1.56 6.87 4.40
N LEU A 91 0.71 6.77 3.39
CA LEU A 91 1.18 6.85 2.01
C LEU A 91 1.78 8.21 1.72
N LEU A 92 1.14 9.28 2.19
CA LEU A 92 1.65 10.63 1.99
C LEU A 92 2.98 10.86 2.69
N ALA A 93 3.22 10.16 3.79
CA ALA A 93 4.45 10.28 4.55
C ALA A 93 5.52 9.26 4.15
N ALA A 94 5.19 8.31 3.29
CA ALA A 94 6.10 7.21 2.95
C ALA A 94 7.27 7.69 2.12
N PRO A 95 8.44 7.04 2.26
CA PRO A 95 9.59 7.35 1.41
C PRO A 95 9.29 7.09 -0.05
N MET A 96 9.77 7.95 -0.92
CA MET A 96 9.55 7.81 -2.36
C MET A 96 10.78 7.27 -3.05
N ASN A 97 10.56 6.60 -4.16
CA ASN A 97 11.66 6.20 -5.03
C ASN A 97 12.22 7.44 -5.72
N LYS A 98 13.54 7.50 -5.79
CA LYS A 98 14.21 8.63 -6.40
C LYS A 98 14.46 8.43 -7.88
N CYS A 99 14.24 7.24 -8.39
CA CYS A 99 14.46 6.97 -9.79
C CYS A 99 13.27 7.43 -10.62
N GLY A 100 13.43 7.47 -11.92
CA GLY A 100 12.39 7.94 -12.80
C GLY A 100 11.32 6.94 -13.14
N GLY A 101 11.22 5.86 -12.37
CA GLY A 101 10.30 4.78 -12.69
C GLY A 101 8.84 5.14 -12.61
N ILE A 102 8.52 6.27 -12.02
CA ILE A 102 7.11 6.68 -11.83
C ILE A 102 6.69 7.71 -12.85
N ARG A 103 7.44 7.87 -13.90
CA ARG A 103 7.15 8.89 -14.91
C ARG A 103 5.87 8.65 -15.69
N PHE A 104 5.35 7.44 -15.62
CA PHE A 104 4.10 7.16 -16.33
C PHE A 104 2.92 7.97 -15.81
N PHE A 105 3.06 8.63 -14.67
CA PHE A 105 2.06 9.57 -14.20
C PHE A 105 2.23 10.96 -14.79
N GLY A 106 3.08 11.10 -15.76
CA GLY A 106 3.34 12.37 -16.37
C GLY A 106 4.38 13.17 -15.63
N GLY A 107 4.79 12.73 -14.70
CA GLY A 107 5.48 13.41 -13.92
C GLY A 107 6.68 13.95 -13.97
N ALA A 108 6.70 14.17 -13.96
CA ALA A 108 7.57 14.65 -13.88
C ALA A 108 8.60 14.77 -13.10
N PRO A 109 8.85 14.74 -13.11
CA PRO A 109 9.77 14.58 -12.49
C PRO A 109 10.56 15.42 -12.05
N SER A 110 10.38 15.53 -12.04
CA SER A 110 11.04 15.95 -11.71
C SER A 110 11.49 16.42 -11.04
N THR A 111 11.18 16.46 -10.78
CA THR A 111 11.60 16.73 -10.24
C THR A 111 12.22 16.78 -9.78
N GLU A 112 12.25 16.45 -9.77
CA GLU A 112 12.84 16.29 -9.55
C GLU A 112 13.32 16.78 -9.17
N ARG A 113 13.24 16.95 -8.95
CA ARG A 113 13.67 17.32 -8.59
C ARG A 113 14.49 17.70 -8.20
N LYS A 114 14.74 17.78 -8.13
CA LYS A 114 15.48 18.00 -7.85
C LYS A 114 15.89 18.22 -6.94
N GLU A 115 15.75 18.15 -6.43
CA GLU A 115 16.10 18.25 -5.65
C GLU A 115 16.49 18.17 -5.16
#